data_5d2660cbbd24c3d528fc989667a8262a
#
_entry.id   5d2660cbbd24c3d528fc989667a8262a
#
_cell.length_a   1.000
_cell.length_b   1.000
_cell.length_c   1.000
_cell.angle_alpha   90.00
_cell.angle_beta   90.00
_cell.angle_gamma   90.00
#
_symmetry.space_group_name_H-M   'P 1'
#
loop_
_entity.id
_entity.type
_entity.pdbx_description
1 polymer ?
#
loop_
_entity_poly.entity_id
_entity_poly.type
_entity_poly.pdbx_seq_one_letter_code
_entity_poly.pdbx_strand_id
1 'polypeptide(L)'
;MGEAIVIAHRGASGERPEHTLESYRLAIAQGADYIEPDLVMTRDGVLVARHEPEIGGTTDVAAHPEFAARRRTQVIDGETMEGWFTEDFTLAELKTLRARERLPLIRPANTQFDGRFEVPTFDEILQLVTATNRQRPGMTGLGVYPETKHPQHFRELGLAQEQAVLDTLARHGLGDPGAPVFIQSFDHRNLRMLRGMTRLPLVQLLEHELGDLKDVAGYADAIGIYKPLATAEGVRAAHAAGLKVHVWTFRAENEFLPDDLRAGTAAAAHGDLPKEIERYLRRGMDGFFTDFPAIGVRVRDAVTSRQPSPNTSR
;
A
#
# COMPACT_ATOMS: atom_id res chain seq x y z
N MET A 1 10.02 -7.34 -21.42
CA MET A 1 9.24 -7.04 -20.21
C MET A 1 9.71 -5.69 -19.70
N GLY A 2 8.81 -4.80 -19.27
CA GLY A 2 9.20 -3.56 -18.61
C GLY A 2 9.89 -3.84 -17.28
N GLU A 3 10.52 -2.83 -16.70
CA GLU A 3 11.13 -2.93 -15.37
C GLU A 3 10.02 -3.06 -14.31
N ALA A 4 10.19 -3.97 -13.34
CA ALA A 4 9.22 -4.14 -12.27
C ALA A 4 9.20 -2.92 -11.34
N ILE A 5 8.01 -2.44 -10.96
CA ILE A 5 7.87 -1.29 -10.07
C ILE A 5 8.03 -1.67 -8.60
N VAL A 6 8.69 -0.81 -7.83
CA VAL A 6 8.83 -0.94 -6.37
C VAL A 6 7.79 -0.06 -5.68
N ILE A 7 6.86 -0.69 -4.96
CA ILE A 7 5.76 -0.04 -4.26
C ILE A 7 6.08 -0.06 -2.76
N ALA A 8 6.23 1.13 -2.17
CA ALA A 8 6.52 1.28 -0.74
C ALA A 8 5.24 1.08 0.07
N HIS A 9 5.06 -0.12 0.60
CA HIS A 9 3.88 -0.56 1.35
C HIS A 9 3.75 0.23 2.66
N ARG A 10 2.77 1.12 2.71
CA ARG A 10 2.54 2.09 3.80
C ARG A 10 3.74 3.02 4.05
N GLY A 11 4.53 3.27 3.00
CA GLY A 11 5.82 3.95 3.05
C GLY A 11 7.00 2.99 3.28
N ALA A 12 8.10 3.47 3.87
CA ALA A 12 9.19 2.64 4.36
C ALA A 12 8.85 2.10 5.76
N SER A 13 7.77 1.31 5.84
CA SER A 13 7.13 0.90 7.11
C SER A 13 7.98 -0.07 7.93
N GLY A 14 8.99 -0.70 7.33
CA GLY A 14 10.01 -1.47 8.05
C GLY A 14 10.96 -0.59 8.88
N GLU A 15 11.02 0.72 8.63
CA GLU A 15 11.99 1.64 9.23
C GLU A 15 11.34 2.87 9.91
N ARG A 16 10.03 3.08 9.72
CA ARG A 16 9.23 4.17 10.32
C ARG A 16 7.82 3.66 10.60
N PRO A 17 7.10 4.20 11.59
CA PRO A 17 5.68 3.90 11.77
C PRO A 17 4.92 4.10 10.47
N GLU A 18 4.14 3.07 10.10
CA GLU A 18 3.39 3.02 8.84
C GLU A 18 2.46 4.22 8.66
N HIS A 19 2.16 4.57 7.40
CA HIS A 19 1.21 5.63 7.06
C HIS A 19 1.51 6.96 7.74
N THR A 20 2.78 7.35 7.81
CA THR A 20 3.22 8.68 8.23
C THR A 20 3.89 9.39 7.06
N LEU A 21 3.86 10.72 7.03
CA LEU A 21 4.58 11.48 5.99
C LEU A 21 6.08 11.17 6.03
N GLU A 22 6.63 10.89 7.20
CA GLU A 22 8.04 10.53 7.39
C GLU A 22 8.36 9.16 6.80
N SER A 23 7.44 8.19 6.90
CA SER A 23 7.57 6.89 6.24
C SER A 23 7.57 7.05 4.71
N TYR A 24 6.68 7.87 4.17
CA TYR A 24 6.62 8.16 2.74
C TYR A 24 7.85 8.94 2.25
N ARG A 25 8.30 9.97 2.99
CA ARG A 25 9.54 10.71 2.65
C ARG A 25 10.77 9.80 2.60
N LEU A 26 10.87 8.88 3.57
CA LEU A 26 11.95 7.91 3.58
C LEU A 26 11.89 6.98 2.37
N ALA A 27 10.71 6.44 2.04
CA ALA A 27 10.50 5.60 0.86
C ALA A 27 10.90 6.32 -0.45
N ILE A 28 10.53 7.59 -0.59
CA ILE A 28 10.90 8.46 -1.73
C ILE A 28 12.42 8.65 -1.80
N ALA A 29 13.07 8.89 -0.67
CA ALA A 29 14.53 9.04 -0.60
C ALA A 29 15.26 7.73 -0.92
N GLN A 30 14.63 6.58 -0.65
CA GLN A 30 15.12 5.24 -0.97
C GLN A 30 14.87 4.82 -2.42
N GLY A 31 14.17 5.65 -3.21
CA GLY A 31 13.98 5.43 -4.65
C GLY A 31 12.76 4.59 -5.02
N ALA A 32 11.77 4.45 -4.15
CA ALA A 32 10.51 3.80 -4.50
C ALA A 32 9.84 4.48 -5.70
N ASP A 33 9.23 3.68 -6.59
CA ASP A 33 8.51 4.19 -7.76
C ASP A 33 7.12 4.68 -7.37
N TYR A 34 6.50 4.01 -6.39
CA TYR A 34 5.18 4.34 -5.84
C TYR A 34 5.21 4.33 -4.32
N ILE A 35 4.45 5.23 -3.71
CA ILE A 35 4.07 5.15 -2.30
C ILE A 35 2.63 4.67 -2.20
N GLU A 36 2.37 3.80 -1.23
CA GLU A 36 1.07 3.17 -1.06
C GLU A 36 0.42 3.61 0.25
N PRO A 37 -0.69 4.38 0.19
CA PRO A 37 -1.54 4.68 1.32
C PRO A 37 -2.81 3.82 1.33
N ASP A 38 -3.08 3.17 2.46
CA ASP A 38 -4.41 2.63 2.80
C ASP A 38 -5.31 3.76 3.28
N LEU A 39 -6.53 3.88 2.75
CA LEU A 39 -7.42 5.00 3.00
C LEU A 39 -8.68 4.57 3.75
N VAL A 40 -8.97 5.28 4.82
CA VAL A 40 -10.19 5.20 5.63
C VAL A 40 -10.80 6.59 5.78
N MET A 41 -12.05 6.68 6.29
CA MET A 41 -12.76 7.95 6.39
C MET A 41 -12.86 8.42 7.85
N THR A 42 -12.75 9.73 8.05
CA THR A 42 -13.15 10.39 9.30
C THR A 42 -14.65 10.61 9.34
N ARG A 43 -15.19 10.94 10.53
CA ARG A 43 -16.60 11.30 10.74
C ARG A 43 -17.06 12.48 9.87
N ASP A 44 -16.18 13.42 9.61
CA ASP A 44 -16.43 14.62 8.78
C ASP A 44 -16.02 14.43 7.31
N GLY A 45 -15.85 13.17 6.87
CA GLY A 45 -15.72 12.81 5.47
C GLY A 45 -14.36 13.09 4.84
N VAL A 46 -13.28 13.09 5.63
CA VAL A 46 -11.92 13.28 5.13
C VAL A 46 -11.19 11.92 5.02
N LEU A 47 -10.53 11.69 3.88
CA LEU A 47 -9.67 10.52 3.68
C LEU A 47 -8.36 10.67 4.46
N VAL A 48 -8.07 9.70 5.33
CA VAL A 48 -6.83 9.61 6.11
C VAL A 48 -6.15 8.27 5.89
N ALA A 49 -4.83 8.23 6.04
CA ALA A 49 -4.08 7.00 5.82
C ALA A 49 -4.01 6.14 7.09
N ARG A 50 -4.72 5.01 7.10
CA ARG A 50 -4.66 3.91 8.07
C ARG A 50 -5.10 2.61 7.42
N HIS A 51 -4.50 1.48 7.85
CA HIS A 51 -4.83 0.17 7.28
C HIS A 51 -6.21 -0.32 7.72
N GLU A 52 -6.56 -0.13 8.99
CA GLU A 52 -7.90 -0.42 9.53
C GLU A 52 -8.59 0.88 9.95
N PRO A 53 -9.93 0.88 10.02
CA PRO A 53 -10.69 1.92 10.73
C PRO A 53 -10.33 1.99 12.22
N GLU A 54 -9.98 0.85 12.85
CA GLU A 54 -9.52 0.77 14.23
C GLU A 54 -8.11 1.33 14.37
N ILE A 55 -7.93 2.30 15.27
CA ILE A 55 -6.68 3.09 15.40
C ILE A 55 -5.94 2.88 16.72
N GLY A 56 -6.44 2.06 17.63
CA GLY A 56 -5.82 1.85 18.95
C GLY A 56 -4.44 1.18 18.88
N GLY A 57 -4.25 0.27 17.90
CA GLY A 57 -2.99 -0.43 17.68
C GLY A 57 -1.90 0.39 17.01
N THR A 58 -2.26 1.46 16.31
CA THR A 58 -1.33 2.25 15.47
C THR A 58 -1.26 3.73 15.82
N THR A 59 -1.96 4.16 16.88
CA THR A 59 -1.92 5.51 17.43
C THR A 59 -1.86 5.49 18.95
N ASP A 60 -1.64 6.65 19.55
CA ASP A 60 -1.64 6.87 20.99
C ASP A 60 -3.04 7.18 21.57
N VAL A 61 -4.13 6.92 20.84
CA VAL A 61 -5.51 7.25 21.24
C VAL A 61 -5.88 6.73 22.63
N ALA A 62 -5.36 5.59 23.04
CA ALA A 62 -5.58 5.03 24.37
C ALA A 62 -5.00 5.88 25.50
N ALA A 63 -4.04 6.79 25.20
CA ALA A 63 -3.47 7.72 26.16
C ALA A 63 -4.26 9.06 26.25
N HIS A 64 -5.36 9.19 25.49
CA HIS A 64 -6.21 10.37 25.42
C HIS A 64 -7.51 10.15 26.19
N PRO A 65 -7.61 10.55 27.47
CA PRO A 65 -8.78 10.28 28.31
C PRO A 65 -10.08 10.90 27.79
N GLU A 66 -9.99 11.99 27.03
CA GLU A 66 -11.13 12.62 26.34
C GLU A 66 -11.81 11.72 25.32
N PHE A 67 -11.11 10.72 24.80
CA PHE A 67 -11.65 9.76 23.84
C PHE A 67 -11.98 8.39 24.44
N ALA A 68 -11.76 8.20 25.73
CA ALA A 68 -11.97 6.90 26.39
C ALA A 68 -13.41 6.35 26.18
N ALA A 69 -14.42 7.22 26.24
CA ALA A 69 -15.83 6.83 26.07
C ALA A 69 -16.21 6.43 24.62
N ARG A 70 -15.34 6.66 23.63
CA ARG A 70 -15.57 6.26 22.23
C ARG A 70 -15.10 4.83 21.94
N ARG A 71 -14.40 4.18 22.87
CA ARG A 71 -14.00 2.79 22.71
C ARG A 71 -15.24 1.91 22.63
N ARG A 72 -15.34 1.13 21.56
CA ARG A 72 -16.50 0.27 21.29
C ARG A 72 -16.11 -0.98 20.53
N THR A 73 -17.03 -1.92 20.45
CA THR A 73 -16.92 -3.11 19.60
C THR A 73 -17.85 -2.96 18.41
N GLN A 74 -17.37 -3.30 17.22
CA GLN A 74 -18.19 -3.40 16.01
C GLN A 74 -17.71 -4.54 15.11
N VAL A 75 -18.55 -4.91 14.15
CA VAL A 75 -18.23 -5.91 13.13
C VAL A 75 -17.99 -5.18 11.81
N ILE A 76 -16.84 -5.41 11.19
CA ILE A 76 -16.46 -4.86 9.88
C ILE A 76 -16.04 -6.03 9.00
N ASP A 77 -16.70 -6.19 7.84
CA ASP A 77 -16.45 -7.28 6.87
C ASP A 77 -16.46 -8.68 7.51
N GLY A 78 -17.32 -8.87 8.55
CA GLY A 78 -17.47 -10.14 9.27
C GLY A 78 -16.48 -10.35 10.42
N GLU A 79 -15.51 -9.46 10.63
CA GLU A 79 -14.57 -9.50 11.74
C GLU A 79 -15.00 -8.60 12.89
N THR A 80 -14.92 -9.12 14.11
CA THR A 80 -15.21 -8.34 15.33
C THR A 80 -13.96 -7.58 15.76
N MET A 81 -14.05 -6.25 15.78
CA MET A 81 -12.99 -5.36 16.23
C MET A 81 -13.43 -4.58 17.47
N GLU A 82 -12.52 -4.39 18.41
CA GLU A 82 -12.75 -3.58 19.62
C GLU A 82 -11.67 -2.51 19.73
N GLY A 83 -12.07 -1.25 19.82
CA GLY A 83 -11.16 -0.12 19.91
C GLY A 83 -11.80 1.21 19.58
N TRP A 84 -11.04 2.10 18.98
CA TRP A 84 -11.44 3.43 18.52
C TRP A 84 -11.40 3.45 16.99
N PHE A 85 -12.46 3.97 16.38
CA PHE A 85 -12.62 3.89 14.93
C PHE A 85 -12.59 5.29 14.29
N THR A 86 -11.94 5.42 13.16
CA THR A 86 -11.73 6.71 12.46
C THR A 86 -13.02 7.46 12.19
N GLU A 87 -14.11 6.76 11.88
CA GLU A 87 -15.43 7.34 11.64
C GLU A 87 -16.11 7.93 12.89
N ASP A 88 -15.55 7.71 14.07
CA ASP A 88 -15.99 8.34 15.31
C ASP A 88 -15.25 9.67 15.60
N PHE A 89 -14.23 10.02 14.80
CA PHE A 89 -13.39 11.20 14.98
C PHE A 89 -13.51 12.17 13.81
N THR A 90 -13.54 13.47 14.09
CA THR A 90 -13.25 14.48 13.07
C THR A 90 -11.78 14.50 12.72
N LEU A 91 -11.44 15.08 11.56
CA LEU A 91 -10.04 15.28 11.20
C LEU A 91 -9.27 16.07 12.29
N ALA A 92 -9.90 17.14 12.84
CA ALA A 92 -9.28 17.95 13.88
C ALA A 92 -8.92 17.13 15.13
N GLU A 93 -9.77 16.19 15.52
CA GLU A 93 -9.51 15.27 16.63
C GLU A 93 -8.40 14.27 16.28
N LEU A 94 -8.42 13.64 15.09
CA LEU A 94 -7.37 12.71 14.65
C LEU A 94 -6.00 13.38 14.57
N LYS A 95 -5.94 14.67 14.21
CA LYS A 95 -4.69 15.43 14.17
C LYS A 95 -4.07 15.68 15.56
N THR A 96 -4.81 15.47 16.65
CA THR A 96 -4.23 15.47 18.01
C THR A 96 -3.47 14.21 18.36
N LEU A 97 -3.78 13.08 17.66
CA LEU A 97 -3.16 11.78 17.88
C LEU A 97 -1.79 11.68 17.21
N ARG A 98 -1.00 10.74 17.69
CA ARG A 98 0.32 10.42 17.11
C ARG A 98 0.42 8.94 16.75
N ALA A 99 1.07 8.69 15.64
CA ALA A 99 1.32 7.33 15.15
C ALA A 99 2.27 6.56 16.06
N ARG A 100 2.08 5.24 16.11
CA ARG A 100 2.91 4.27 16.81
C ARG A 100 3.25 3.10 15.91
N GLU A 101 4.37 2.43 16.20
CA GLU A 101 4.75 1.19 15.53
C GLU A 101 3.72 0.08 15.77
N ARG A 102 3.24 -0.54 14.69
CA ARG A 102 2.29 -1.65 14.71
C ARG A 102 2.88 -2.93 15.31
N LEU A 103 4.15 -3.21 15.01
CA LEU A 103 4.85 -4.44 15.30
C LEU A 103 6.03 -4.22 16.26
N PRO A 104 5.81 -3.67 17.47
CA PRO A 104 6.91 -3.24 18.36
C PRO A 104 7.86 -4.36 18.76
N LEU A 105 7.41 -5.63 18.80
CA LEU A 105 8.24 -6.79 19.11
C LEU A 105 9.10 -7.23 17.91
N ILE A 106 8.66 -6.97 16.70
CA ILE A 106 9.37 -7.29 15.46
C ILE A 106 10.23 -6.11 14.99
N ARG A 107 9.77 -4.88 15.22
CA ARG A 107 10.42 -3.62 14.81
C ARG A 107 10.73 -2.72 16.01
N PRO A 108 11.47 -3.18 17.01
CA PRO A 108 11.71 -2.40 18.23
C PRO A 108 12.42 -1.07 17.94
N ALA A 109 13.25 -0.99 16.89
CA ALA A 109 13.91 0.25 16.50
C ALA A 109 12.92 1.35 16.02
N ASN A 110 11.75 0.98 15.51
CA ASN A 110 10.75 1.95 15.07
C ASN A 110 10.02 2.60 16.24
N THR A 111 9.95 1.95 17.40
CA THR A 111 9.27 2.50 18.59
C THR A 111 9.89 3.81 19.09
N GLN A 112 11.14 4.12 18.72
CA GLN A 112 11.74 5.43 19.00
C GLN A 112 10.99 6.61 18.35
N PHE A 113 10.15 6.31 17.36
CA PHE A 113 9.33 7.30 16.65
C PHE A 113 7.89 7.37 17.14
N ASP A 114 7.49 6.50 18.08
CA ASP A 114 6.15 6.52 18.68
C ASP A 114 5.86 7.89 19.29
N GLY A 115 4.66 8.40 19.05
CA GLY A 115 4.24 9.67 19.57
C GLY A 115 4.82 10.91 18.86
N ARG A 116 5.55 10.74 17.73
CA ARG A 116 6.20 11.86 17.03
C ARG A 116 5.46 12.34 15.79
N PHE A 117 4.78 11.46 15.07
CA PHE A 117 4.23 11.72 13.74
C PHE A 117 2.71 11.73 13.76
N GLU A 118 2.12 12.61 12.97
CA GLU A 118 0.67 12.70 12.81
C GLU A 118 0.11 11.63 11.88
N VAL A 119 -1.21 11.44 11.95
CA VAL A 119 -1.99 10.72 10.94
C VAL A 119 -2.18 11.64 9.73
N PRO A 120 -1.62 11.32 8.56
CA PRO A 120 -1.76 12.17 7.38
C PRO A 120 -3.12 11.97 6.71
N THR A 121 -3.61 13.05 6.08
CA THR A 121 -4.69 12.99 5.10
C THR A 121 -4.17 12.53 3.75
N PHE A 122 -5.05 12.02 2.90
CA PHE A 122 -4.69 11.71 1.52
C PHE A 122 -4.23 12.97 0.75
N ASP A 123 -4.84 14.11 1.04
CA ASP A 123 -4.44 15.41 0.45
C ASP A 123 -2.97 15.76 0.79
N GLU A 124 -2.55 15.62 2.05
CA GLU A 124 -1.16 15.86 2.48
C GLU A 124 -0.17 14.90 1.80
N ILE A 125 -0.58 13.64 1.59
CA ILE A 125 0.24 12.66 0.86
C ILE A 125 0.39 13.07 -0.61
N LEU A 126 -0.68 13.50 -1.27
CA LEU A 126 -0.62 13.96 -2.66
C LEU A 126 0.15 15.28 -2.82
N GLN A 127 0.11 16.16 -1.82
CA GLN A 127 0.99 17.33 -1.77
C GLN A 127 2.47 16.92 -1.77
N LEU A 128 2.84 15.91 -0.97
CA LEU A 128 4.19 15.37 -0.95
C LEU A 128 4.59 14.78 -2.31
N VAL A 129 3.72 13.98 -2.95
CA VAL A 129 3.96 13.39 -4.28
C VAL A 129 4.19 14.47 -5.33
N THR A 130 3.27 15.43 -5.42
CA THR A 130 3.34 16.49 -6.44
C THR A 130 4.51 17.44 -6.22
N ALA A 131 4.84 17.76 -4.96
CA ALA A 131 6.03 18.54 -4.64
C ALA A 131 7.33 17.81 -5.04
N THR A 132 7.40 16.50 -4.79
CA THR A 132 8.54 15.67 -5.20
C THR A 132 8.70 15.67 -6.72
N ASN A 133 7.61 15.46 -7.47
CA ASN A 133 7.64 15.42 -8.93
C ASN A 133 8.05 16.76 -9.56
N ARG A 134 7.63 17.89 -8.98
CA ARG A 134 8.08 19.22 -9.43
C ARG A 134 9.59 19.43 -9.26
N GLN A 135 10.22 18.78 -8.27
CA GLN A 135 11.65 18.89 -8.03
C GLN A 135 12.49 17.94 -8.92
N ARG A 136 11.85 17.05 -9.67
CA ARG A 136 12.49 16.03 -10.53
C ARG A 136 11.99 16.10 -11.99
N PRO A 137 12.07 17.25 -12.66
CA PRO A 137 11.58 17.39 -14.02
C PRO A 137 12.37 16.47 -14.98
N GLY A 138 11.66 15.76 -15.84
CA GLY A 138 12.26 14.85 -16.84
C GLY A 138 12.61 13.45 -16.31
N MET A 139 12.38 13.16 -15.04
CA MET A 139 12.43 11.80 -14.51
C MET A 139 11.04 11.12 -14.57
N THR A 140 11.01 9.78 -14.53
CA THR A 140 9.76 9.06 -14.28
C THR A 140 9.18 9.54 -12.96
N GLY A 141 7.94 10.06 -12.99
CA GLY A 141 7.32 10.66 -11.82
C GLY A 141 7.08 9.62 -10.71
N LEU A 142 7.26 10.06 -9.45
CA LEU A 142 6.78 9.30 -8.31
C LEU A 142 5.29 9.09 -8.42
N GLY A 143 4.84 7.84 -8.29
CA GLY A 143 3.44 7.46 -8.32
C GLY A 143 2.82 7.30 -6.92
N VAL A 144 1.49 7.20 -6.92
CA VAL A 144 0.71 6.89 -5.72
C VAL A 144 -0.19 5.69 -5.98
N TYR A 145 -0.33 4.84 -4.95
CA TYR A 145 -1.02 3.55 -5.07
C TYR A 145 -2.07 3.40 -3.95
N PRO A 146 -3.13 4.26 -3.91
CA PRO A 146 -4.10 4.25 -2.81
C PRO A 146 -4.96 2.99 -2.80
N GLU A 147 -5.20 2.45 -1.60
CA GLU A 147 -6.20 1.42 -1.34
C GLU A 147 -7.44 2.01 -0.70
N THR A 148 -8.63 1.67 -1.18
CA THR A 148 -9.88 1.89 -0.48
C THR A 148 -10.13 0.74 0.50
N LYS A 149 -9.97 1.02 1.80
CA LYS A 149 -10.17 0.04 2.87
C LYS A 149 -11.63 -0.02 3.29
N HIS A 150 -12.16 -1.23 3.43
CA HIS A 150 -13.52 -1.47 3.92
C HIS A 150 -14.60 -0.58 3.24
N PRO A 151 -14.63 -0.45 1.90
CA PRO A 151 -15.48 0.53 1.22
C PRO A 151 -16.98 0.29 1.45
N GLN A 152 -17.41 -0.96 1.65
CA GLN A 152 -18.79 -1.28 1.97
C GLN A 152 -19.19 -0.72 3.35
N HIS A 153 -18.33 -0.90 4.37
CA HIS A 153 -18.54 -0.36 5.71
C HIS A 153 -18.73 1.17 5.68
N PHE A 154 -17.82 1.89 5.03
CA PHE A 154 -17.92 3.35 4.94
C PHE A 154 -19.13 3.82 4.14
N ARG A 155 -19.51 3.09 3.10
CA ARG A 155 -20.73 3.39 2.32
C ARG A 155 -22.00 3.27 3.18
N GLU A 156 -22.11 2.26 4.03
CA GLU A 156 -23.23 2.06 4.95
C GLU A 156 -23.34 3.20 5.99
N LEU A 157 -22.22 3.81 6.33
CA LEU A 157 -22.16 5.00 7.19
C LEU A 157 -22.42 6.33 6.43
N GLY A 158 -22.67 6.28 5.11
CA GLY A 158 -22.81 7.50 4.29
C GLY A 158 -21.48 8.19 3.97
N LEU A 159 -20.36 7.50 4.16
CA LEU A 159 -18.98 7.99 3.96
C LEU A 159 -18.31 7.30 2.77
N ALA A 160 -18.99 7.21 1.62
CA ALA A 160 -18.47 6.55 0.41
C ALA A 160 -17.13 7.15 -0.03
N GLN A 161 -16.15 6.27 -0.29
CA GLN A 161 -14.76 6.67 -0.56
C GLN A 161 -14.50 7.03 -2.03
N GLU A 162 -15.24 6.45 -2.97
CA GLU A 162 -14.91 6.46 -4.40
C GLU A 162 -14.78 7.89 -4.94
N GLN A 163 -15.81 8.71 -4.77
CA GLN A 163 -15.79 10.08 -5.25
C GLN A 163 -14.73 10.92 -4.53
N ALA A 164 -14.58 10.73 -3.21
CA ALA A 164 -13.60 11.45 -2.40
C ALA A 164 -12.15 11.17 -2.86
N VAL A 165 -11.83 9.92 -3.22
CA VAL A 165 -10.52 9.53 -3.77
C VAL A 165 -10.30 10.21 -5.12
N LEU A 166 -11.26 10.11 -6.04
CA LEU A 166 -11.15 10.69 -7.38
C LEU A 166 -11.05 12.22 -7.36
N ASP A 167 -11.85 12.88 -6.54
CA ASP A 167 -11.82 14.35 -6.38
C ASP A 167 -10.48 14.81 -5.80
N THR A 168 -9.94 14.05 -4.85
CA THR A 168 -8.63 14.39 -4.25
C THR A 168 -7.51 14.22 -5.28
N LEU A 169 -7.50 13.13 -6.03
CA LEU A 169 -6.54 12.92 -7.12
C LEU A 169 -6.64 14.04 -8.18
N ALA A 170 -7.86 14.40 -8.59
CA ALA A 170 -8.09 15.45 -9.58
C ALA A 170 -7.60 16.82 -9.12
N ARG A 171 -7.83 17.21 -7.84
CA ARG A 171 -7.31 18.47 -7.28
C ARG A 171 -5.78 18.57 -7.34
N HIS A 172 -5.09 17.45 -7.32
CA HIS A 172 -3.62 17.39 -7.41
C HIS A 172 -3.11 17.14 -8.85
N GLY A 173 -3.99 17.16 -9.87
CA GLY A 173 -3.60 16.91 -11.26
C GLY A 173 -3.25 15.45 -11.55
N LEU A 174 -3.75 14.51 -10.75
CA LEU A 174 -3.51 13.06 -10.85
C LEU A 174 -4.76 12.29 -11.29
N GLY A 175 -5.78 12.97 -11.83
CA GLY A 175 -7.04 12.36 -12.28
C GLY A 175 -7.03 11.83 -13.71
N ASP A 176 -6.01 12.14 -14.51
CA ASP A 176 -5.94 11.73 -15.91
C ASP A 176 -5.45 10.28 -16.08
N PRO A 177 -5.88 9.55 -17.13
CA PRO A 177 -5.50 8.14 -17.35
C PRO A 177 -4.00 7.87 -17.46
N GLY A 178 -3.20 8.88 -17.81
CA GLY A 178 -1.74 8.80 -17.89
C GLY A 178 -1.02 9.18 -16.60
N ALA A 179 -1.74 9.55 -15.54
CA ALA A 179 -1.15 9.86 -14.26
C ALA A 179 -0.51 8.60 -13.63
N PRO A 180 0.60 8.73 -12.87
CA PRO A 180 1.23 7.60 -12.20
C PRO A 180 0.41 7.19 -10.95
N VAL A 181 -0.77 6.64 -11.18
CA VAL A 181 -1.73 6.24 -10.15
C VAL A 181 -2.22 4.84 -10.44
N PHE A 182 -2.26 4.00 -9.40
CA PHE A 182 -3.02 2.76 -9.36
C PHE A 182 -3.97 2.83 -8.17
N ILE A 183 -5.27 2.58 -8.35
CA ILE A 183 -6.24 2.49 -7.26
C ILE A 183 -6.53 1.02 -6.99
N GLN A 184 -6.36 0.56 -5.76
CA GLN A 184 -6.55 -0.83 -5.38
C GLN A 184 -7.68 -1.03 -4.38
N SER A 185 -8.24 -2.22 -4.37
CA SER A 185 -9.20 -2.69 -3.36
C SER A 185 -9.31 -4.21 -3.36
N PHE A 186 -9.64 -4.79 -2.20
CA PHE A 186 -10.11 -6.17 -2.10
C PHE A 186 -11.57 -6.31 -2.58
N ASP A 187 -12.37 -5.25 -2.46
CA ASP A 187 -13.79 -5.29 -2.86
C ASP A 187 -13.96 -5.06 -4.37
N HIS A 188 -14.30 -6.14 -5.09
CA HIS A 188 -14.58 -6.10 -6.53
C HIS A 188 -15.77 -5.20 -6.90
N ARG A 189 -16.76 -5.01 -6.00
CA ARG A 189 -17.90 -4.12 -6.23
C ARG A 189 -17.44 -2.67 -6.25
N ASN A 190 -16.58 -2.30 -5.29
CA ASN A 190 -15.93 -0.99 -5.25
C ASN A 190 -15.17 -0.69 -6.55
N LEU A 191 -14.33 -1.64 -7.01
CA LEU A 191 -13.57 -1.47 -8.25
C LEU A 191 -14.45 -1.37 -9.50
N ARG A 192 -15.55 -2.14 -9.59
CA ARG A 192 -16.51 -2.01 -10.69
C ARG A 192 -17.22 -0.67 -10.68
N MET A 193 -17.53 -0.11 -9.51
CA MET A 193 -18.07 1.25 -9.40
C MET A 193 -17.04 2.28 -9.86
N LEU A 194 -15.80 2.19 -9.37
CA LEU A 194 -14.70 3.06 -9.79
C LEU A 194 -14.45 2.99 -11.29
N ARG A 195 -14.52 1.80 -11.92
CA ARG A 195 -14.38 1.64 -13.38
C ARG A 195 -15.46 2.43 -14.16
N GLY A 196 -16.65 2.57 -13.60
CA GLY A 196 -17.70 3.44 -14.17
C GLY A 196 -17.41 4.93 -14.05
N MET A 197 -16.51 5.34 -13.14
CA MET A 197 -16.23 6.74 -12.78
C MET A 197 -14.88 7.24 -13.31
N THR A 198 -13.90 6.34 -13.53
CA THR A 198 -12.54 6.72 -13.93
C THR A 198 -11.94 5.80 -14.99
N ARG A 199 -10.89 6.32 -15.68
CA ARG A 199 -10.00 5.54 -16.55
C ARG A 199 -8.61 5.34 -15.95
N LEU A 200 -8.39 5.74 -14.71
CA LEU A 200 -7.17 5.43 -13.99
C LEU A 200 -7.01 3.90 -13.85
N PRO A 201 -5.78 3.38 -13.83
CA PRO A 201 -5.51 1.98 -13.58
C PRO A 201 -6.09 1.49 -12.25
N LEU A 202 -6.86 0.40 -12.29
CA LEU A 202 -7.45 -0.26 -11.13
C LEU A 202 -6.79 -1.60 -10.88
N VAL A 203 -6.69 -1.99 -9.61
CA VAL A 203 -6.01 -3.22 -9.18
C VAL A 203 -6.92 -4.01 -8.25
N GLN A 204 -7.25 -5.25 -8.63
CA GLN A 204 -7.95 -6.18 -7.76
C GLN A 204 -6.95 -6.87 -6.83
N LEU A 205 -7.11 -6.69 -5.53
CA LEU A 205 -6.34 -7.43 -4.52
C LEU A 205 -6.92 -8.83 -4.30
N LEU A 206 -6.04 -9.85 -4.28
CA LEU A 206 -6.40 -11.27 -4.14
C LEU A 206 -5.50 -11.94 -3.10
N GLU A 207 -6.12 -12.57 -2.08
CA GLU A 207 -5.40 -13.18 -0.96
C GLU A 207 -5.41 -14.72 -0.99
N HIS A 208 -6.55 -15.33 -1.32
CA HIS A 208 -6.75 -16.75 -1.15
C HIS A 208 -6.67 -17.56 -2.46
N GLU A 209 -7.17 -16.99 -3.55
CA GLU A 209 -7.20 -17.61 -4.87
C GLU A 209 -7.18 -16.55 -5.98
N LEU A 210 -6.80 -16.95 -7.20
CA LEU A 210 -6.79 -16.05 -8.36
C LEU A 210 -8.18 -15.79 -8.95
N GLY A 211 -9.12 -16.73 -8.75
CA GLY A 211 -10.48 -16.61 -9.26
C GLY A 211 -10.56 -16.54 -10.79
N ASP A 212 -11.62 -15.93 -11.31
CA ASP A 212 -11.81 -15.74 -12.76
C ASP A 212 -11.06 -14.48 -13.24
N LEU A 213 -9.83 -14.65 -13.71
CA LEU A 213 -8.99 -13.57 -14.22
C LEU A 213 -9.56 -12.84 -15.44
N LYS A 214 -10.44 -13.50 -16.24
CA LYS A 214 -11.10 -12.84 -17.37
C LYS A 214 -12.17 -11.88 -16.88
N ASP A 215 -12.90 -12.25 -15.84
CA ASP A 215 -13.86 -11.36 -15.20
C ASP A 215 -13.14 -10.16 -14.57
N VAL A 216 -12.01 -10.39 -13.87
CA VAL A 216 -11.17 -9.32 -13.29
C VAL A 216 -10.69 -8.37 -14.38
N ALA A 217 -10.20 -8.87 -15.51
CA ALA A 217 -9.75 -8.05 -16.65
C ALA A 217 -10.88 -7.18 -17.27
N GLY A 218 -12.13 -7.49 -16.98
CA GLY A 218 -13.28 -6.68 -17.40
C GLY A 218 -13.40 -5.33 -16.66
N TYR A 219 -12.74 -5.18 -15.50
CA TYR A 219 -12.83 -3.97 -14.69
C TYR A 219 -11.50 -3.48 -14.09
N ALA A 220 -10.46 -4.31 -14.04
CA ALA A 220 -9.14 -3.99 -13.50
C ALA A 220 -8.04 -4.12 -14.56
N ASP A 221 -6.95 -3.41 -14.37
CA ASP A 221 -5.78 -3.40 -15.26
C ASP A 221 -4.64 -4.26 -14.70
N ALA A 222 -4.72 -4.56 -13.39
CA ALA A 222 -3.74 -5.40 -12.69
C ALA A 222 -4.41 -6.19 -11.56
N ILE A 223 -3.69 -7.21 -11.09
CA ILE A 223 -3.98 -7.88 -9.82
C ILE A 223 -2.84 -7.63 -8.83
N GLY A 224 -3.21 -7.36 -7.56
CA GLY A 224 -2.30 -7.36 -6.43
C GLY A 224 -2.46 -8.67 -5.66
N ILE A 225 -1.49 -9.57 -5.73
CA ILE A 225 -1.67 -10.94 -5.21
C ILE A 225 -0.75 -11.24 -4.03
N TYR A 226 -1.27 -12.02 -3.07
CA TYR A 226 -0.48 -12.54 -1.96
C TYR A 226 0.61 -13.48 -2.47
N LYS A 227 1.82 -13.40 -1.89
CA LYS A 227 3.02 -14.16 -2.32
C LYS A 227 2.75 -15.63 -2.71
N PRO A 228 2.02 -16.45 -1.93
CA PRO A 228 1.76 -17.84 -2.28
C PRO A 228 1.05 -18.05 -3.62
N LEU A 229 0.22 -17.10 -4.06
CA LEU A 229 -0.50 -17.16 -5.33
C LEU A 229 0.39 -16.83 -6.54
N ALA A 230 1.51 -16.14 -6.33
CA ALA A 230 2.41 -15.67 -7.38
C ALA A 230 3.34 -16.81 -7.86
N THR A 231 2.76 -17.93 -8.28
CA THR A 231 3.47 -19.00 -8.98
C THR A 231 3.79 -18.58 -10.41
N ALA A 232 4.80 -19.22 -11.05
CA ALA A 232 5.11 -18.92 -12.45
C ALA A 232 3.91 -19.21 -13.40
N GLU A 233 3.05 -20.16 -13.04
CA GLU A 233 1.82 -20.45 -13.79
C GLU A 233 0.76 -19.37 -13.56
N GLY A 234 0.52 -18.96 -12.30
CA GLY A 234 -0.43 -17.91 -11.96
C GLY A 234 -0.08 -16.56 -12.61
N VAL A 235 1.21 -16.18 -12.60
CA VAL A 235 1.69 -14.98 -13.29
C VAL A 235 1.44 -15.05 -14.78
N ARG A 236 1.76 -16.20 -15.43
CA ARG A 236 1.48 -16.37 -16.86
C ARG A 236 -0.02 -16.34 -17.20
N ALA A 237 -0.86 -16.92 -16.33
CA ALA A 237 -2.31 -16.88 -16.52
C ALA A 237 -2.85 -15.45 -16.43
N ALA A 238 -2.37 -14.64 -15.49
CA ALA A 238 -2.75 -13.24 -15.37
C ALA A 238 -2.32 -12.44 -16.62
N HIS A 239 -1.08 -12.60 -17.06
CA HIS A 239 -0.59 -11.96 -18.29
C HIS A 239 -1.41 -12.38 -19.53
N ALA A 240 -1.79 -13.66 -19.62
CA ALA A 240 -2.63 -14.15 -20.72
C ALA A 240 -4.05 -13.54 -20.69
N ALA A 241 -4.53 -13.14 -19.52
CA ALA A 241 -5.78 -12.37 -19.36
C ALA A 241 -5.61 -10.85 -19.59
N GLY A 242 -4.38 -10.36 -19.84
CA GLY A 242 -4.08 -8.94 -20.03
C GLY A 242 -3.84 -8.15 -18.75
N LEU A 243 -3.71 -8.83 -17.61
CA LEU A 243 -3.51 -8.22 -16.29
C LEU A 243 -2.03 -8.13 -15.94
N LYS A 244 -1.58 -6.99 -15.39
CA LYS A 244 -0.30 -6.91 -14.69
C LYS A 244 -0.37 -7.61 -13.34
N VAL A 245 0.78 -8.02 -12.81
CA VAL A 245 0.88 -8.75 -11.54
C VAL A 245 1.78 -7.99 -10.58
N HIS A 246 1.19 -7.48 -9.48
CA HIS A 246 1.90 -6.87 -8.37
C HIS A 246 1.79 -7.77 -7.14
N VAL A 247 2.92 -8.12 -6.51
CA VAL A 247 2.97 -9.13 -5.44
C VAL A 247 3.18 -8.47 -4.08
N TRP A 248 2.43 -8.88 -3.06
CA TRP A 248 2.51 -8.34 -1.70
C TRP A 248 2.66 -9.42 -0.63
N THR A 249 3.29 -9.16 0.50
CA THR A 249 4.18 -8.06 0.86
C THR A 249 5.55 -8.63 1.18
N PHE A 250 6.60 -8.03 0.67
CA PHE A 250 7.99 -8.42 0.92
C PHE A 250 8.53 -7.69 2.15
N ARG A 251 8.98 -8.45 3.15
CA ARG A 251 9.46 -7.97 4.43
C ARG A 251 10.77 -8.68 4.79
N ALA A 252 11.68 -7.97 5.49
CA ALA A 252 13.02 -8.50 5.77
C ALA A 252 13.08 -9.39 7.00
N GLU A 253 12.13 -9.24 7.92
CA GLU A 253 12.16 -9.96 9.19
C GLU A 253 11.84 -11.45 8.99
N ASN A 254 12.52 -12.32 9.73
CA ASN A 254 12.35 -13.77 9.68
C ASN A 254 10.90 -14.22 9.87
N GLU A 255 10.11 -13.47 10.66
CA GLU A 255 8.68 -13.74 10.86
C GLU A 255 7.92 -13.88 9.54
N PHE A 256 8.32 -13.12 8.52
CA PHE A 256 7.62 -13.03 7.23
C PHE A 256 8.33 -13.75 6.08
N LEU A 257 9.51 -14.29 6.34
CA LEU A 257 10.30 -14.99 5.34
C LEU A 257 10.05 -16.50 5.38
N PRO A 258 10.12 -17.18 4.22
CA PRO A 258 10.15 -18.64 4.19
C PRO A 258 11.39 -19.17 4.91
N ASP A 259 11.29 -20.37 5.48
CA ASP A 259 12.31 -20.95 6.37
C ASP A 259 13.71 -20.98 5.76
N ASP A 260 13.82 -21.25 4.46
CA ASP A 260 15.09 -21.36 3.75
C ASP A 260 15.78 -20.00 3.48
N LEU A 261 15.13 -18.89 3.84
CA LEU A 261 15.66 -17.53 3.71
C LEU A 261 15.86 -16.83 5.07
N ARG A 262 15.52 -17.49 6.15
CA ARG A 262 15.71 -16.94 7.51
C ARG A 262 17.19 -16.93 7.92
N ALA A 263 17.57 -15.92 8.69
CA ALA A 263 18.89 -15.80 9.32
C ALA A 263 18.76 -16.02 10.83
N GLY A 264 19.15 -17.22 11.31
CA GLY A 264 18.98 -17.60 12.70
C GLY A 264 17.50 -17.85 13.07
N THR A 265 17.18 -17.77 14.38
CA THR A 265 15.87 -18.15 14.93
C THR A 265 15.03 -16.98 15.44
N ALA A 266 15.61 -15.79 15.59
CA ALA A 266 14.89 -14.64 16.11
C ALA A 266 13.90 -14.10 15.06
N ALA A 267 12.63 -13.96 15.42
CA ALA A 267 11.56 -13.48 14.53
C ALA A 267 11.86 -12.08 13.94
N ALA A 268 12.42 -11.18 14.77
CA ALA A 268 12.80 -9.82 14.40
C ALA A 268 14.11 -9.71 13.60
N ALA A 269 14.90 -10.79 13.46
CA ALA A 269 16.14 -10.75 12.69
C ALA A 269 15.82 -10.65 11.19
N HIS A 270 16.62 -9.90 10.45
CA HIS A 270 16.49 -9.81 9.00
C HIS A 270 17.16 -11.00 8.33
N GLY A 271 16.43 -11.69 7.46
CA GLY A 271 16.93 -12.75 6.60
C GLY A 271 17.20 -12.27 5.18
N ASP A 272 17.18 -13.19 4.22
CA ASP A 272 17.55 -12.94 2.82
C ASP A 272 16.35 -12.47 1.97
N LEU A 273 15.81 -11.28 2.32
CA LEU A 273 14.78 -10.60 1.52
C LEU A 273 15.23 -10.37 0.06
N PRO A 274 16.50 -9.98 -0.23
CA PRO A 274 16.97 -9.86 -1.60
C PRO A 274 16.70 -11.09 -2.45
N LYS A 275 17.02 -12.28 -1.92
CA LYS A 275 16.80 -13.54 -2.62
C LYS A 275 15.33 -13.89 -2.77
N GLU A 276 14.47 -13.53 -1.79
CA GLU A 276 13.03 -13.70 -1.96
C GLU A 276 12.52 -12.86 -3.13
N ILE A 277 12.81 -11.56 -3.18
CA ILE A 277 12.40 -10.67 -4.26
C ILE A 277 12.90 -11.18 -5.61
N GLU A 278 14.19 -11.57 -5.72
CA GLU A 278 14.77 -12.10 -6.95
C GLU A 278 14.01 -13.33 -7.47
N ARG A 279 13.58 -14.25 -6.57
CA ARG A 279 12.77 -15.43 -6.96
C ARG A 279 11.48 -15.03 -7.67
N TYR A 280 10.81 -13.99 -7.17
CA TYR A 280 9.54 -13.53 -7.73
C TYR A 280 9.71 -12.70 -9.00
N LEU A 281 10.76 -11.87 -9.09
CA LEU A 281 11.14 -11.19 -10.34
C LEU A 281 11.37 -12.19 -11.47
N ARG A 282 12.03 -13.32 -11.19
CA ARG A 282 12.25 -14.39 -12.15
C ARG A 282 10.96 -15.10 -12.57
N ARG A 283 9.88 -15.03 -11.79
CA ARG A 283 8.54 -15.55 -12.16
C ARG A 283 7.80 -14.60 -13.09
N GLY A 284 8.28 -13.35 -13.25
CA GLY A 284 7.73 -12.35 -14.16
C GLY A 284 6.75 -11.39 -13.51
N MET A 285 6.80 -11.15 -12.19
CA MET A 285 5.98 -10.09 -11.59
C MET A 285 6.32 -8.72 -12.17
N ASP A 286 5.30 -7.87 -12.34
CA ASP A 286 5.43 -6.52 -12.90
C ASP A 286 5.69 -5.46 -11.82
N GLY A 287 5.50 -5.81 -10.55
CA GLY A 287 5.75 -4.94 -9.41
C GLY A 287 5.59 -5.67 -8.10
N PHE A 288 6.01 -5.03 -7.01
CA PHE A 288 5.89 -5.62 -5.70
C PHE A 288 5.82 -4.58 -4.58
N PHE A 289 5.09 -4.94 -3.54
CA PHE A 289 4.97 -4.16 -2.31
C PHE A 289 6.03 -4.59 -1.32
N THR A 290 6.74 -3.62 -0.74
CA THR A 290 7.75 -3.92 0.29
C THR A 290 7.76 -2.88 1.41
N ASP A 291 8.00 -3.36 2.63
CA ASP A 291 8.21 -2.50 3.80
C ASP A 291 9.65 -1.91 3.82
N PHE A 292 10.54 -2.41 2.94
CA PHE A 292 11.95 -2.02 2.83
C PHE A 292 12.31 -1.56 1.40
N PRO A 293 11.86 -0.38 0.96
CA PRO A 293 12.04 0.08 -0.41
C PRO A 293 13.51 0.11 -0.88
N ALA A 294 14.45 0.51 -0.01
CA ALA A 294 15.88 0.51 -0.36
C ALA A 294 16.41 -0.87 -0.76
N ILE A 295 15.91 -1.95 -0.15
CA ILE A 295 16.28 -3.32 -0.52
C ILE A 295 15.62 -3.65 -1.86
N GLY A 296 14.33 -3.34 -2.01
CA GLY A 296 13.55 -3.60 -3.22
C GLY A 296 14.19 -2.97 -4.46
N VAL A 297 14.52 -1.68 -4.39
CA VAL A 297 15.16 -0.92 -5.48
C VAL A 297 16.50 -1.55 -5.89
N ARG A 298 17.39 -1.83 -4.92
CA ARG A 298 18.68 -2.44 -5.20
C ARG A 298 18.55 -3.79 -5.92
N VAL A 299 17.60 -4.64 -5.50
CA VAL A 299 17.41 -5.96 -6.09
C VAL A 299 16.85 -5.84 -7.49
N ARG A 300 15.83 -5.00 -7.71
CA ARG A 300 15.27 -4.74 -9.03
C ARG A 300 16.36 -4.28 -10.00
N ASP A 301 17.13 -3.26 -9.63
CA ASP A 301 18.17 -2.68 -10.48
C ASP A 301 19.27 -3.71 -10.81
N ALA A 302 19.66 -4.53 -9.83
CA ALA A 302 20.64 -5.60 -10.04
C ALA A 302 20.14 -6.72 -10.98
N VAL A 303 18.85 -7.04 -10.95
CA VAL A 303 18.25 -8.04 -11.85
C VAL A 303 18.10 -7.48 -13.25
N THR A 304 17.64 -6.22 -13.38
CA THR A 304 17.48 -5.54 -14.68
C THR A 304 18.82 -5.41 -15.39
N SER A 305 19.90 -5.01 -14.70
CA SER A 305 21.23 -4.85 -15.28
C SER A 305 21.89 -6.15 -15.76
N ARG A 306 21.43 -7.31 -15.27
CA ARG A 306 21.91 -8.64 -15.69
C ARG A 306 21.18 -9.21 -16.92
N GLN A 307 20.06 -8.62 -17.34
CA GLN A 307 19.37 -9.04 -18.55
C GLN A 307 20.12 -8.48 -19.76
N PRO A 308 20.51 -9.33 -20.75
CA PRO A 308 21.15 -8.84 -21.96
C PRO A 308 20.17 -7.90 -22.68
N SER A 309 20.66 -6.75 -23.12
CA SER A 309 19.89 -5.81 -23.94
C SER A 309 19.22 -6.57 -25.09
N PRO A 310 17.92 -6.32 -25.38
CA PRO A 310 17.29 -6.91 -26.55
C PRO A 310 18.12 -6.53 -27.77
N ASN A 311 18.67 -7.57 -28.42
CA ASN A 311 19.53 -7.44 -29.58
C ASN A 311 18.78 -6.59 -30.64
N THR A 312 19.22 -5.35 -30.84
CA THR A 312 18.85 -4.55 -32.01
C THR A 312 19.53 -5.15 -33.22
N SER A 313 19.09 -6.33 -33.67
CA SER A 313 19.42 -6.81 -35.00
C SER A 313 18.67 -5.94 -36.00
N ARG A 314 19.45 -5.13 -36.70
CA ARG A 314 19.08 -4.37 -37.89
C ARG A 314 18.60 -5.28 -39.02
#